data_0581c4bd813d38f32b1d196632185677
#
_entry.id   0581c4bd813d38f32b1d196632185677
#
_cell.length_a   1.000
_cell.length_b   1.000
_cell.length_c   1.000
_cell.angle_alpha   90.00
_cell.angle_beta   90.00
_cell.angle_gamma   90.00
#
_symmetry.space_group_name_H-M   'P 1'
#
loop_
_entity.id
_entity.type
_entity.pdbx_description
1 polymer ?
#
loop_
_entity_poly.entity_id
_entity_poly.type
_entity_poly.pdbx_seq_one_letter_code
_entity_poly.pdbx_strand_id
1 'polypeptide(L)'
;IRDLYVTGVQTCALPIYPSAYRFPRGLMERESLEFSFSGLKTSLLYFMDDFKESDSMTKKDVIASYQQAIVDTLVEKMKRAIDKTNVKRCVIAGGVAANKSLRESLRASLPEIQILFPDLSYCTDNAAMISFLGEIKYQSGDYESLDFGVKPNLKLA
;
A
#
# COMPACT_ATOMS: atom_id res chain seq x y z
N ILE A 1 -3.40 4.29 20.33
CA ILE A 1 -3.23 2.83 20.04
C ILE A 1 -3.16 2.58 18.50
N ARG A 2 -3.79 3.41 17.66
CA ARG A 2 -3.72 3.27 16.19
C ARG A 2 -2.36 3.68 15.59
N ASP A 3 -1.72 4.69 16.14
CA ASP A 3 -0.43 5.20 15.61
C ASP A 3 0.74 4.22 15.82
N LEU A 4 0.66 3.33 16.80
CA LEU A 4 1.70 2.33 17.07
C LEU A 4 1.81 1.24 15.99
N TYR A 5 0.72 0.91 15.28
CA TYR A 5 0.77 -0.14 14.25
C TYR A 5 1.34 0.36 12.92
N VAL A 6 1.01 1.58 12.51
CA VAL A 6 1.55 2.16 11.26
C VAL A 6 3.00 2.60 11.43
N THR A 7 3.32 3.23 12.57
CA THR A 7 4.69 3.64 12.89
C THR A 7 5.59 2.46 13.28
N GLY A 8 5.04 1.42 13.94
CA GLY A 8 5.80 0.23 14.33
C GLY A 8 6.31 -0.57 13.13
N VAL A 9 5.51 -0.76 12.10
CA VAL A 9 5.93 -1.43 10.86
C VAL A 9 6.97 -0.59 10.11
N GLN A 10 6.84 0.74 10.11
CA GLN A 10 7.82 1.62 9.47
C GLN A 10 9.17 1.69 10.20
N THR A 11 9.18 1.63 11.53
CA THR A 11 10.43 1.71 12.31
C THR A 11 11.11 0.36 12.49
N CYS A 12 10.36 -0.75 12.49
CA CYS A 12 10.93 -2.10 12.57
C CYS A 12 11.44 -2.62 11.21
N ALA A 13 10.95 -2.05 10.10
CA ALA A 13 11.28 -2.49 8.75
C ALA A 13 12.34 -1.61 8.08
N LEU A 14 13.31 -1.09 8.83
CA LEU A 14 14.54 -0.62 8.21
C LEU A 14 15.20 -1.85 7.58
N PRO A 15 15.32 -1.89 6.24
CA PRO A 15 15.84 -3.07 5.56
C PRO A 15 17.30 -3.26 5.95
N ILE A 16 17.59 -4.30 6.72
CA ILE A 16 18.96 -4.74 6.96
C ILE A 16 19.33 -5.58 5.75
N TYR A 17 18.55 -6.59 5.43
CA TYR A 17 18.73 -7.42 4.24
C TYR A 17 17.36 -7.75 3.60
N PRO A 18 16.82 -6.89 2.71
CA PRO A 18 15.49 -7.10 2.10
C PRO A 18 15.45 -8.27 1.12
N SER A 19 16.59 -8.87 0.81
CA SER A 19 16.74 -10.05 -0.04
C SER A 19 17.10 -11.32 0.72
N ALA A 20 17.11 -11.30 2.07
CA ALA A 20 17.46 -12.47 2.87
C ALA A 20 16.51 -13.65 2.65
N TYR A 21 15.23 -13.38 2.35
CA TYR A 21 14.25 -14.39 1.98
C TYR A 21 13.39 -13.95 0.79
N ARG A 22 13.09 -14.88 -0.11
CA ARG A 22 12.29 -14.60 -1.30
C ARG A 22 10.83 -14.99 -1.09
N PHE A 23 10.03 -14.06 -0.62
CA PHE A 23 8.59 -14.21 -0.56
C PHE A 23 7.94 -14.19 -1.95
N PRO A 24 6.78 -14.86 -2.15
CA PRO A 24 6.07 -14.86 -3.43
C PRO A 24 5.54 -13.45 -3.77
N ARG A 25 5.48 -13.13 -5.04
CA ARG A 25 4.80 -11.95 -5.60
C ARG A 25 3.57 -12.47 -6.32
N GLY A 26 2.38 -12.10 -5.79
CA GLY A 26 1.11 -12.59 -6.33
C GLY A 26 0.73 -11.97 -7.67
N LEU A 27 0.05 -12.75 -8.51
CA LEU A 27 -0.55 -12.29 -9.77
C LEU A 27 0.41 -11.53 -10.70
N MET A 28 1.66 -12.02 -10.81
CA MET A 28 2.69 -11.40 -11.65
C MET A 28 2.57 -11.78 -13.14
N GLU A 29 1.48 -12.38 -13.57
CA GLU A 29 1.16 -12.63 -14.97
C GLU A 29 1.15 -11.32 -15.77
N ARG A 30 1.64 -11.38 -17.00
CA ARG A 30 1.98 -10.17 -17.79
C ARG A 30 0.85 -9.16 -17.95
N GLU A 31 -0.38 -9.61 -18.11
CA GLU A 31 -1.52 -8.74 -18.43
C GLU A 31 -2.34 -8.33 -17.19
N SER A 32 -2.10 -8.94 -16.05
CA SER A 32 -2.90 -8.68 -14.86
C SER A 32 -2.49 -7.37 -14.16
N LEU A 33 -3.48 -6.51 -13.91
CA LEU A 33 -3.39 -5.36 -13.01
C LEU A 33 -3.98 -5.64 -11.62
N GLU A 34 -4.50 -6.84 -11.41
CA GLU A 34 -5.09 -7.24 -10.13
C GLU A 34 -4.03 -7.46 -9.06
N PHE A 35 -4.42 -7.30 -7.81
CA PHE A 35 -3.59 -7.51 -6.64
C PHE A 35 -4.09 -8.71 -5.83
N SER A 36 -3.16 -9.53 -5.34
CA SER A 36 -3.45 -10.53 -4.32
C SER A 36 -2.29 -10.61 -3.33
N PHE A 37 -2.59 -10.36 -2.08
CA PHE A 37 -1.65 -10.52 -0.97
C PHE A 37 -2.00 -11.72 -0.08
N SER A 38 -3.05 -12.49 -0.39
CA SER A 38 -3.46 -13.66 0.39
C SER A 38 -2.37 -14.72 0.43
N GLY A 39 -1.79 -15.07 -0.73
CA GLY A 39 -0.68 -16.03 -0.81
C GLY A 39 0.58 -15.53 -0.10
N LEU A 40 0.84 -14.23 -0.13
CA LEU A 40 1.96 -13.62 0.58
C LEU A 40 1.79 -13.72 2.11
N LYS A 41 0.58 -13.46 2.63
CA LYS A 41 0.25 -13.64 4.06
C LYS A 41 0.44 -15.09 4.51
N THR A 42 -0.10 -16.04 3.74
CA THR A 42 0.00 -17.46 4.03
C THR A 42 1.45 -17.95 4.01
N SER A 43 2.24 -17.47 3.04
CA SER A 43 3.68 -17.77 2.95
C SER A 43 4.45 -17.27 4.17
N LEU A 44 4.15 -16.07 4.68
CA LEU A 44 4.76 -15.56 5.90
C LEU A 44 4.37 -16.42 7.12
N LEU A 45 3.10 -16.80 7.26
CA LEU A 45 2.64 -17.64 8.35
C LEU A 45 3.41 -18.97 8.39
N TYR A 46 3.41 -19.72 7.29
CA TYR A 46 4.16 -20.98 7.23
C TYR A 46 5.65 -20.83 7.45
N PHE A 47 6.24 -19.73 6.93
CA PHE A 47 7.64 -19.46 7.18
C PHE A 47 7.92 -19.21 8.67
N MET A 48 7.05 -18.46 9.35
CA MET A 48 7.25 -18.12 10.77
C MET A 48 7.04 -19.29 11.73
N ASP A 49 6.24 -20.29 11.35
CA ASP A 49 6.02 -21.51 12.18
C ASP A 49 7.33 -22.30 12.38
N ASP A 50 8.18 -22.37 11.35
CA ASP A 50 9.45 -23.10 11.39
C ASP A 50 10.67 -22.18 11.60
N PHE A 51 10.46 -20.85 11.61
CA PHE A 51 11.55 -19.88 11.64
C PHE A 51 12.29 -19.90 12.98
N LYS A 52 13.60 -20.14 12.90
CA LYS A 52 14.55 -19.95 14.01
C LYS A 52 15.54 -18.85 13.65
N GLU A 53 15.69 -17.90 14.54
CA GLU A 53 16.68 -16.84 14.37
C GLU A 53 18.09 -17.42 14.35
N SER A 54 18.92 -16.92 13.46
CA SER A 54 20.33 -17.32 13.28
C SER A 54 21.18 -16.10 12.96
N ASP A 55 22.49 -16.24 13.02
CA ASP A 55 23.43 -15.17 12.64
C ASP A 55 23.31 -14.77 11.16
N SER A 56 22.80 -15.66 10.32
CA SER A 56 22.59 -15.41 8.89
C SER A 56 21.22 -14.82 8.54
N MET A 57 20.23 -14.87 9.44
CA MET A 57 18.89 -14.36 9.22
C MET A 57 18.18 -14.02 10.53
N THR A 58 17.82 -12.76 10.69
CA THR A 58 17.06 -12.25 11.84
C THR A 58 15.59 -12.03 11.49
N LYS A 59 14.73 -11.87 12.52
CA LYS A 59 13.33 -11.45 12.29
C LYS A 59 13.23 -10.14 11.52
N LYS A 60 14.20 -9.23 11.70
CA LYS A 60 14.24 -7.95 10.96
C LYS A 60 14.45 -8.18 9.47
N ASP A 61 15.31 -9.13 9.10
CA ASP A 61 15.54 -9.49 7.70
C ASP A 61 14.31 -10.12 7.05
N VAL A 62 13.58 -10.95 7.80
CA VAL A 62 12.30 -11.54 7.36
C VAL A 62 11.27 -10.46 7.09
N ILE A 63 11.10 -9.51 8.04
CA ILE A 63 10.17 -8.39 7.89
C ILE A 63 10.55 -7.49 6.71
N ALA A 64 11.84 -7.21 6.53
CA ALA A 64 12.34 -6.42 5.42
C ALA A 64 12.08 -7.11 4.08
N SER A 65 12.32 -8.43 4.00
CA SER A 65 12.07 -9.24 2.81
C SER A 65 10.57 -9.32 2.47
N TYR A 66 9.73 -9.40 3.48
CA TYR A 66 8.28 -9.38 3.33
C TYR A 66 7.78 -8.01 2.81
N GLN A 67 8.27 -6.91 3.41
CA GLN A 67 7.99 -5.56 2.92
C GLN A 67 8.44 -5.39 1.47
N GLN A 68 9.63 -5.87 1.12
CA GLN A 68 10.15 -5.78 -0.24
C GLN A 68 9.24 -6.52 -1.24
N ALA A 69 8.70 -7.67 -0.88
CA ALA A 69 7.76 -8.40 -1.74
C ALA A 69 6.47 -7.60 -2.02
N ILE A 70 5.96 -6.88 -1.02
CA ILE A 70 4.81 -5.98 -1.20
C ILE A 70 5.19 -4.82 -2.13
N VAL A 71 6.30 -4.15 -1.86
CA VAL A 71 6.78 -3.00 -2.64
C VAL A 71 7.01 -3.39 -4.10
N ASP A 72 7.70 -4.50 -4.36
CA ASP A 72 7.95 -5.00 -5.70
C ASP A 72 6.66 -5.24 -6.48
N THR A 73 5.67 -5.86 -5.83
CA THR A 73 4.37 -6.13 -6.44
C THR A 73 3.65 -4.82 -6.82
N LEU A 74 3.63 -3.84 -5.92
CA LEU A 74 2.97 -2.55 -6.15
C LEU A 74 3.67 -1.76 -7.25
N VAL A 75 5.00 -1.70 -7.23
CA VAL A 75 5.79 -0.99 -8.23
C VAL A 75 5.61 -1.59 -9.62
N GLU A 76 5.67 -2.92 -9.72
CA GLU A 76 5.50 -3.61 -11.00
C GLU A 76 4.09 -3.41 -11.58
N LYS A 77 3.06 -3.52 -10.74
CA LYS A 77 1.67 -3.27 -11.20
C LYS A 77 1.45 -1.81 -11.61
N MET A 78 2.08 -0.87 -10.93
CA MET A 78 2.05 0.54 -11.32
C MET A 78 2.71 0.77 -12.69
N LYS A 79 3.89 0.17 -12.93
CA LYS A 79 4.55 0.24 -14.24
C LYS A 79 3.62 -0.25 -15.35
N ARG A 80 3.04 -1.43 -15.17
CA ARG A 80 2.10 -2.00 -16.16
C ARG A 80 0.88 -1.12 -16.40
N ALA A 81 0.32 -0.55 -15.34
CA ALA A 81 -0.83 0.35 -15.47
C ALA A 81 -0.46 1.61 -16.27
N ILE A 82 0.71 2.18 -16.02
CA ILE A 82 1.23 3.35 -16.75
C ILE A 82 1.48 2.99 -18.22
N ASP A 83 2.14 1.87 -18.49
CA ASP A 83 2.42 1.40 -19.85
C ASP A 83 1.10 1.19 -20.64
N LYS A 84 0.10 0.59 -19.98
CA LYS A 84 -1.21 0.33 -20.59
C LYS A 84 -2.03 1.60 -20.85
N THR A 85 -1.92 2.60 -19.97
CA THR A 85 -2.73 3.83 -20.03
C THR A 85 -1.99 5.02 -20.63
N ASN A 86 -0.68 4.92 -20.76
CA ASN A 86 0.22 5.99 -21.23
C ASN A 86 0.06 7.32 -20.48
N VAL A 87 -0.30 7.27 -19.20
CA VAL A 87 -0.41 8.46 -18.34
C VAL A 87 0.96 8.99 -17.94
N LYS A 88 1.08 10.31 -17.76
CA LYS A 88 2.30 10.97 -17.31
C LYS A 88 2.23 11.42 -15.86
N ARG A 89 1.08 11.23 -15.22
CA ARG A 89 0.84 11.63 -13.83
C ARG A 89 0.03 10.56 -13.12
N CYS A 90 0.39 10.23 -11.88
CA CYS A 90 -0.39 9.34 -11.03
C CYS A 90 -0.39 9.82 -9.58
N VAL A 91 -1.38 9.37 -8.83
CA VAL A 91 -1.55 9.67 -7.41
C VAL A 91 -1.52 8.36 -6.63
N ILE A 92 -0.75 8.34 -5.55
CA ILE A 92 -0.68 7.20 -4.63
C ILE A 92 -1.27 7.66 -3.30
N ALA A 93 -2.40 7.11 -2.91
CA ALA A 93 -3.13 7.47 -1.69
C ALA A 93 -3.42 6.24 -0.81
N GLY A 94 -3.98 6.47 0.39
CA GLY A 94 -4.28 5.43 1.38
C GLY A 94 -3.12 5.11 2.30
N GLY A 95 -3.36 4.27 3.32
CA GLY A 95 -2.40 3.99 4.38
C GLY A 95 -1.03 3.49 3.92
N VAL A 96 -1.00 2.64 2.88
CA VAL A 96 0.25 2.11 2.31
C VAL A 96 1.08 3.20 1.62
N ALA A 97 0.46 4.31 1.18
CA ALA A 97 1.17 5.46 0.63
C ALA A 97 2.10 6.16 1.63
N ALA A 98 1.95 5.91 2.93
CA ALA A 98 2.86 6.39 3.97
C ALA A 98 4.20 5.61 3.99
N ASN A 99 4.27 4.44 3.36
CA ASN A 99 5.47 3.61 3.38
C ASN A 99 6.62 4.25 2.60
N LYS A 100 7.72 4.52 3.31
CA LYS A 100 8.90 5.20 2.76
C LYS A 100 9.55 4.40 1.63
N SER A 101 9.74 3.10 1.81
CA SER A 101 10.35 2.22 0.80
C SER A 101 9.54 2.19 -0.49
N LEU A 102 8.19 2.17 -0.40
CA LEU A 102 7.32 2.26 -1.58
C LEU A 102 7.50 3.59 -2.32
N ARG A 103 7.50 4.72 -1.59
CA ARG A 103 7.69 6.06 -2.19
C ARG A 103 9.02 6.17 -2.91
N GLU A 104 10.09 5.69 -2.29
CA GLU A 104 11.45 5.69 -2.88
C GLU A 104 11.54 4.78 -4.10
N SER A 105 11.02 3.56 -4.00
CA SER A 105 11.03 2.59 -5.09
C SER A 105 10.22 3.05 -6.31
N LEU A 106 9.05 3.69 -6.08
CA LEU A 106 8.25 4.25 -7.17
C LEU A 106 8.97 5.38 -7.88
N ARG A 107 9.56 6.33 -7.14
CA ARG A 107 10.33 7.45 -7.74
C ARG A 107 11.53 6.94 -8.53
N ALA A 108 12.27 5.99 -7.98
CA ALA A 108 13.43 5.40 -8.66
C ALA A 108 13.06 4.62 -9.92
N SER A 109 11.92 3.92 -9.87
CA SER A 109 11.46 3.05 -10.97
C SER A 109 10.73 3.78 -12.09
N LEU A 110 10.22 4.97 -11.83
CA LEU A 110 9.35 5.75 -12.74
C LEU A 110 9.79 7.22 -12.80
N PRO A 111 11.04 7.50 -13.18
CA PRO A 111 11.59 8.86 -13.14
C PRO A 111 10.87 9.84 -14.08
N GLU A 112 10.26 9.34 -15.17
CA GLU A 112 9.55 10.15 -16.17
C GLU A 112 8.08 10.40 -15.79
N ILE A 113 7.60 9.85 -14.67
CA ILE A 113 6.21 9.96 -14.24
C ILE A 113 6.11 10.91 -13.06
N GLN A 114 5.22 11.88 -13.13
CA GLN A 114 4.89 12.74 -12.00
C GLN A 114 4.05 11.95 -10.99
N ILE A 115 4.69 11.50 -9.90
CA ILE A 115 4.00 10.77 -8.84
C ILE A 115 3.68 11.74 -7.70
N LEU A 116 2.39 11.87 -7.38
CA LEU A 116 1.90 12.69 -6.29
C LEU A 116 1.57 11.79 -5.09
N PHE A 117 2.04 12.20 -3.93
CA PHE A 117 1.73 11.56 -2.65
C PHE A 117 1.12 12.61 -1.72
N PRO A 118 0.09 12.27 -0.95
CA PRO A 118 -0.39 13.16 0.10
C PRO A 118 0.66 13.28 1.22
N ASP A 119 0.51 14.31 2.03
CA ASP A 119 1.25 14.40 3.29
C ASP A 119 0.93 13.18 4.17
N LEU A 120 1.88 12.80 5.02
CA LEU A 120 1.75 11.58 5.83
C LEU A 120 0.50 11.61 6.73
N SER A 121 0.12 12.81 7.22
CA SER A 121 -1.09 13.02 8.02
C SER A 121 -2.40 12.70 7.29
N TYR A 122 -2.39 12.71 5.95
CA TYR A 122 -3.56 12.43 5.12
C TYR A 122 -3.53 11.04 4.45
N CYS A 123 -2.53 10.22 4.75
CA CYS A 123 -2.44 8.87 4.19
C CYS A 123 -3.43 7.88 4.81
N THR A 124 -3.84 8.12 6.06
CA THR A 124 -4.84 7.29 6.78
C THR A 124 -6.19 8.01 6.82
N ASP A 125 -7.21 7.29 7.30
CA ASP A 125 -8.54 7.85 7.49
C ASP A 125 -8.48 9.10 8.37
N ASN A 126 -9.05 10.20 7.89
CA ASN A 126 -9.06 11.47 8.61
C ASN A 126 -10.34 12.26 8.30
N ALA A 127 -10.70 13.15 9.21
CA ALA A 127 -11.91 13.95 9.07
C ALA A 127 -11.82 14.97 7.92
N ALA A 128 -10.62 15.44 7.58
CA ALA A 128 -10.44 16.46 6.53
C ALA A 128 -10.88 15.94 5.16
N MET A 129 -10.56 14.67 4.81
CA MET A 129 -10.97 14.10 3.52
C MET A 129 -12.49 13.93 3.43
N ILE A 130 -13.15 13.60 4.52
CA ILE A 130 -14.62 13.44 4.58
C ILE A 130 -15.30 14.81 4.52
N SER A 131 -14.78 15.79 5.27
CA SER A 131 -15.31 17.16 5.24
C SER A 131 -15.17 17.80 3.87
N PHE A 132 -14.04 17.61 3.20
CA PHE A 132 -13.81 18.12 1.86
C PHE A 132 -14.75 17.49 0.82
N LEU A 133 -14.93 16.17 0.86
CA LEU A 133 -15.91 15.50 0.01
C LEU A 133 -17.35 15.96 0.32
N GLY A 134 -17.69 16.11 1.60
CA GLY A 134 -18.97 16.61 2.03
C GLY A 134 -19.26 18.01 1.49
N GLU A 135 -18.27 18.91 1.52
CA GLU A 135 -18.40 20.26 0.95
C GLU A 135 -18.67 20.23 -0.56
N ILE A 136 -17.91 19.42 -1.32
CA ILE A 136 -18.13 19.25 -2.77
C ILE A 136 -19.56 18.76 -3.05
N LYS A 137 -20.01 17.73 -2.32
CA LYS A 137 -21.34 17.16 -2.49
C LYS A 137 -22.43 18.18 -2.14
N TYR A 138 -22.26 18.91 -1.03
CA TYR A 138 -23.18 19.96 -0.62
C TYR A 138 -23.34 21.05 -1.70
N GLN A 139 -22.22 21.53 -2.25
CA GLN A 139 -22.22 22.54 -3.31
C GLN A 139 -22.89 22.06 -4.61
N SER A 140 -22.80 20.74 -4.90
CA SER A 140 -23.46 20.12 -6.07
C SER A 140 -24.94 19.76 -5.82
N GLY A 141 -25.47 19.95 -4.62
CA GLY A 141 -26.83 19.54 -4.25
C GLY A 141 -26.99 18.03 -4.02
N ASP A 142 -25.89 17.28 -3.96
CA ASP A 142 -25.86 15.83 -3.69
C ASP A 142 -25.73 15.58 -2.19
N TYR A 143 -26.85 15.69 -1.47
CA TYR A 143 -26.93 15.40 -0.04
C TYR A 143 -28.27 14.78 0.32
N GLU A 144 -28.25 13.93 1.32
CA GLU A 144 -29.43 13.26 1.85
C GLU A 144 -30.13 14.10 2.92
N SER A 145 -31.38 13.77 3.17
CA SER A 145 -32.11 14.29 4.34
C SER A 145 -31.46 13.78 5.63
N LEU A 146 -31.80 14.43 6.78
CA LEU A 146 -31.26 13.97 8.08
C LEU A 146 -31.82 12.60 8.53
N ASP A 147 -32.79 12.05 7.81
CA ASP A 147 -33.39 10.72 8.05
C ASP A 147 -32.75 9.67 7.11
N PHE A 148 -31.44 9.48 7.20
CA PHE A 148 -30.72 8.47 6.42
C PHE A 148 -30.23 7.34 7.31
N GLY A 149 -30.25 6.11 6.76
CA GLY A 149 -29.69 4.91 7.40
C GLY A 149 -28.24 4.65 6.99
N VAL A 150 -27.44 4.10 7.91
CA VAL A 150 -26.08 3.66 7.61
C VAL A 150 -26.12 2.38 6.75
N LYS A 151 -25.41 2.40 5.62
CA LYS A 151 -25.25 1.25 4.71
C LYS A 151 -23.78 0.82 4.65
N PRO A 152 -23.33 -0.08 5.53
CA PRO A 152 -21.90 -0.44 5.65
C PRO A 152 -21.32 -1.12 4.39
N ASN A 153 -22.18 -1.72 3.57
CA ASN A 153 -21.78 -2.47 2.36
C ASN A 153 -22.28 -1.80 1.06
N LEU A 154 -22.37 -0.47 1.05
CA LEU A 154 -22.76 0.27 -0.14
C LEU A 154 -21.74 -0.01 -1.27
N LYS A 155 -22.25 -0.50 -2.41
CA LYS A 155 -21.40 -0.66 -3.60
C LYS A 155 -21.13 0.71 -4.21
N LEU A 156 -19.89 0.93 -4.61
CA LEU A 156 -19.56 2.08 -5.46
C LEU A 156 -20.24 1.89 -6.81
N ALA A 157 -20.90 2.94 -7.29
CA ALA A 157 -21.53 2.97 -8.59
C ALA A 157 -20.49 3.03 -9.73
#